data_eafb920e624ce9aa58bea56e94a6fe60
#
_entry.id   eafb920e624ce9aa58bea56e94a6fe60
#
_cell.length_a   1.000
_cell.length_b   1.000
_cell.length_c   1.000
_cell.angle_alpha   90.00
_cell.angle_beta   90.00
_cell.angle_gamma   90.00
#
_symmetry.space_group_name_H-M   'P 1'
#
loop_
_entity.id
_entity.type
_entity.pdbx_description
1 polymer ?
#
loop_
_entity_poly.entity_id
_entity_poly.type
_entity_poly.pdbx_seq_one_letter_code
_entity_poly.pdbx_strand_id
1 'polypeptide(L)'
;MKFVSYFFAGLLAALIAAPANAAGLADWAAIVVAGDWHSHSGAPSEVFDNARRDISADLVRIGFSQNNIVQFSVQSARYPGSEHSDKQTIANDLWDLSNRTTGGCLIYFTSHGSPDGIVLDEGVMSPNSMATMIDNACGSRPTVVFVAACFSGVFVDALSGPNRFVMTAARPDRPSFGCGDNDHYTFFDNCWLDSIGNTGDFSGLANSIRACVSNKERQIGALPSEPQLQIGANIAGELPRWR
;
A
#
# COMPACT_ATOMS: atom_id res chain seq x y z
N MET A 1 -18.06 -67.95 -37.08
CA MET A 1 -17.88 -67.10 -35.87
C MET A 1 -17.22 -65.80 -36.32
N LYS A 2 -17.95 -64.67 -36.35
CA LYS A 2 -17.43 -63.35 -36.73
C LYS A 2 -17.18 -62.56 -35.46
N PHE A 3 -15.94 -62.19 -35.18
CA PHE A 3 -15.56 -61.27 -34.09
C PHE A 3 -15.75 -59.83 -34.52
N VAL A 4 -16.60 -59.09 -33.80
CA VAL A 4 -16.79 -57.67 -33.98
C VAL A 4 -15.92 -56.95 -32.95
N SER A 5 -14.88 -56.27 -33.39
CA SER A 5 -14.03 -55.42 -32.56
C SER A 5 -14.68 -54.03 -32.41
N TYR A 6 -15.01 -53.63 -31.18
CA TYR A 6 -15.45 -52.25 -30.88
C TYR A 6 -14.22 -51.40 -30.55
N PHE A 7 -13.92 -50.41 -31.37
CA PHE A 7 -12.99 -49.35 -31.05
C PHE A 7 -13.67 -48.31 -30.19
N PHE A 8 -13.26 -48.22 -28.92
CA PHE A 8 -13.61 -47.08 -28.07
C PHE A 8 -12.67 -45.90 -28.37
N ALA A 9 -13.20 -44.89 -29.06
CA ALA A 9 -12.47 -43.62 -29.21
C ALA A 9 -12.70 -42.77 -27.95
N GLY A 10 -11.73 -42.72 -27.05
CA GLY A 10 -11.74 -41.84 -25.89
C GLY A 10 -11.53 -40.38 -26.34
N LEU A 11 -12.55 -39.56 -26.15
CA LEU A 11 -12.47 -38.10 -26.38
C LEU A 11 -11.74 -37.47 -25.18
N LEU A 12 -10.48 -37.10 -25.37
CA LEU A 12 -9.71 -36.34 -24.38
C LEU A 12 -10.15 -34.87 -24.46
N ALA A 13 -11.01 -34.43 -23.56
CA ALA A 13 -11.37 -33.02 -23.43
C ALA A 13 -10.17 -32.29 -22.79
N ALA A 14 -9.41 -31.57 -23.59
CA ALA A 14 -8.40 -30.62 -23.10
C ALA A 14 -9.13 -29.43 -22.44
N LEU A 15 -9.09 -29.37 -21.11
CA LEU A 15 -9.45 -28.18 -20.37
C LEU A 15 -8.45 -27.07 -20.71
N ILE A 16 -8.84 -26.18 -21.62
CA ILE A 16 -8.12 -24.93 -21.88
C ILE A 16 -8.40 -24.04 -20.67
N ALA A 17 -7.45 -24.00 -19.71
CA ALA A 17 -7.47 -22.98 -18.69
C ALA A 17 -7.33 -21.63 -19.40
N ALA A 18 -8.39 -20.83 -19.42
CA ALA A 18 -8.31 -19.44 -19.86
C ALA A 18 -7.26 -18.74 -18.96
N PRO A 19 -6.34 -17.91 -19.51
CA PRO A 19 -5.47 -17.11 -18.68
C PRO A 19 -6.37 -16.27 -17.77
N ALA A 20 -6.17 -16.37 -16.46
CA ALA A 20 -6.76 -15.42 -15.52
C ALA A 20 -6.24 -14.04 -15.95
N ASN A 21 -7.11 -13.23 -16.57
CA ASN A 21 -6.80 -11.83 -16.80
C ASN A 21 -6.53 -11.26 -15.41
N ALA A 22 -5.29 -10.85 -15.15
CA ALA A 22 -4.99 -10.06 -13.96
C ALA A 22 -5.97 -8.87 -13.98
N ALA A 23 -6.88 -8.82 -13.01
CA ALA A 23 -7.83 -7.73 -12.90
C ALA A 23 -7.02 -6.43 -12.92
N GLY A 24 -7.36 -5.50 -13.83
CA GLY A 24 -6.65 -4.23 -13.91
C GLY A 24 -6.81 -3.46 -12.60
N LEU A 25 -5.95 -2.47 -12.34
CA LEU A 25 -6.00 -1.64 -11.13
C LEU A 25 -7.38 -1.02 -10.86
N ALA A 26 -8.22 -0.87 -11.88
CA ALA A 26 -9.57 -0.33 -11.74
C ALA A 26 -10.49 -1.14 -10.81
N ASP A 27 -10.21 -2.43 -10.62
CA ASP A 27 -10.99 -3.33 -9.76
C ASP A 27 -10.31 -3.63 -8.42
N TRP A 28 -9.25 -2.89 -8.09
CA TRP A 28 -8.56 -2.97 -6.81
C TRP A 28 -9.21 -2.04 -5.78
N ALA A 29 -9.26 -2.51 -4.53
CA ALA A 29 -9.57 -1.68 -3.37
C ALA A 29 -8.31 -0.87 -2.98
N ALA A 30 -8.46 0.40 -2.66
CA ALA A 30 -7.36 1.21 -2.16
C ALA A 30 -7.77 2.08 -0.97
N ILE A 31 -6.94 2.14 0.06
CA ILE A 31 -7.06 3.11 1.14
C ILE A 31 -5.78 3.93 1.24
N VAL A 32 -5.94 5.24 1.48
CA VAL A 32 -4.83 6.18 1.72
C VAL A 32 -5.11 6.96 2.99
N VAL A 33 -4.27 6.76 4.01
CA VAL A 33 -4.51 7.21 5.38
C VAL A 33 -3.45 8.22 5.81
N ALA A 34 -3.87 9.44 6.15
CA ALA A 34 -3.09 10.39 6.94
C ALA A 34 -3.43 10.18 8.43
N GLY A 35 -2.48 9.64 9.18
CA GLY A 35 -2.71 9.21 10.57
C GLY A 35 -2.47 10.29 11.62
N ASP A 36 -1.85 11.41 11.23
CA ASP A 36 -1.59 12.56 12.12
C ASP A 36 -1.75 13.88 11.34
N TRP A 37 -1.85 14.99 12.05
CA TRP A 37 -1.96 16.35 11.51
C TRP A 37 -0.97 17.32 12.14
N HIS A 38 0.05 16.80 12.82
CA HIS A 38 1.13 17.59 13.42
C HIS A 38 2.45 17.35 12.70
N SER A 39 3.33 18.34 12.73
CA SER A 39 4.73 18.17 12.39
C SER A 39 5.50 17.51 13.52
N HIS A 40 6.78 17.24 13.31
CA HIS A 40 7.67 16.69 14.35
C HIS A 40 7.79 17.60 15.59
N SER A 41 7.60 18.93 15.45
CA SER A 41 7.63 19.88 16.57
C SER A 41 6.32 19.87 17.40
N GLY A 42 5.28 19.20 16.92
CA GLY A 42 3.93 19.23 17.48
C GLY A 42 3.07 20.40 16.96
N ALA A 43 3.58 21.21 16.03
CA ALA A 43 2.80 22.25 15.39
C ALA A 43 1.83 21.67 14.35
N PRO A 44 0.67 22.33 14.09
CA PRO A 44 -0.21 21.91 13.01
C PRO A 44 0.51 21.85 11.67
N SER A 45 0.30 20.77 10.91
CA SER A 45 0.94 20.53 9.61
C SER A 45 -0.02 19.82 8.67
N GLU A 46 0.15 20.06 7.37
CA GLU A 46 -0.59 19.37 6.31
C GLU A 46 0.25 18.28 5.63
N VAL A 47 1.45 17.97 6.13
CA VAL A 47 2.43 17.10 5.49
C VAL A 47 1.84 15.72 5.10
N PHE A 48 1.09 15.10 5.99
CA PHE A 48 0.47 13.79 5.75
C PHE A 48 -0.80 13.91 4.91
N ASP A 49 -1.60 14.97 5.08
CA ASP A 49 -2.81 15.20 4.27
C ASP A 49 -2.49 15.59 2.83
N ASN A 50 -1.40 16.34 2.60
CA ASN A 50 -0.89 16.59 1.26
C ASN A 50 -0.53 15.28 0.56
N ALA A 51 0.21 14.40 1.24
CA ALA A 51 0.57 13.08 0.71
C ALA A 51 -0.68 12.24 0.42
N ARG A 52 -1.61 12.13 1.37
CA ARG A 52 -2.88 11.40 1.20
C ARG A 52 -3.62 11.83 -0.07
N ARG A 53 -3.82 13.15 -0.24
CA ARG A 53 -4.54 13.72 -1.38
C ARG A 53 -3.84 13.41 -2.71
N ASP A 54 -2.53 13.67 -2.77
CA ASP A 54 -1.81 13.63 -4.03
C ASP A 54 -1.46 12.18 -4.44
N ILE A 55 -1.20 11.29 -3.47
CA ILE A 55 -1.08 9.84 -3.71
C ILE A 55 -2.42 9.27 -4.23
N SER A 56 -3.55 9.66 -3.64
CA SER A 56 -4.87 9.21 -4.12
C SER A 56 -5.12 9.66 -5.58
N ALA A 57 -4.72 10.88 -5.94
CA ALA A 57 -4.82 11.37 -7.31
C ALA A 57 -3.92 10.57 -8.26
N ASP A 58 -2.71 10.20 -7.84
CA ASP A 58 -1.78 9.40 -8.62
C ASP A 58 -2.26 7.96 -8.79
N LEU A 59 -2.91 7.37 -7.78
CA LEU A 59 -3.55 6.06 -7.92
C LEU A 59 -4.60 6.07 -9.03
N VAL A 60 -5.44 7.12 -9.11
CA VAL A 60 -6.39 7.28 -10.23
C VAL A 60 -5.64 7.37 -11.56
N ARG A 61 -4.54 8.14 -11.62
CA ARG A 61 -3.74 8.34 -12.82
C ARG A 61 -3.12 7.06 -13.36
N ILE A 62 -2.74 6.13 -12.48
CA ILE A 62 -2.18 4.83 -12.89
C ILE A 62 -3.25 3.76 -13.15
N GLY A 63 -4.53 4.08 -12.96
CA GLY A 63 -5.64 3.22 -13.38
C GLY A 63 -6.56 2.66 -12.30
N PHE A 64 -6.40 3.07 -11.02
CA PHE A 64 -7.41 2.76 -10.01
C PHE A 64 -8.72 3.51 -10.29
N SER A 65 -9.85 2.88 -10.03
CA SER A 65 -11.13 3.58 -10.04
C SER A 65 -11.23 4.50 -8.83
N GLN A 66 -11.59 5.77 -9.04
CA GLN A 66 -11.79 6.74 -7.95
C GLN A 66 -12.84 6.24 -6.93
N ASN A 67 -13.87 5.50 -7.39
CA ASN A 67 -14.90 4.92 -6.52
C ASN A 67 -14.36 3.77 -5.63
N ASN A 68 -13.18 3.26 -5.93
CA ASN A 68 -12.52 2.18 -5.20
C ASN A 68 -11.34 2.69 -4.36
N ILE A 69 -11.24 4.01 -4.15
CA ILE A 69 -10.26 4.64 -3.27
C ILE A 69 -11.00 5.33 -2.13
N VAL A 70 -10.69 4.98 -0.88
CA VAL A 70 -11.16 5.69 0.30
C VAL A 70 -9.99 6.39 0.96
N GLN A 71 -10.18 7.66 1.29
CA GLN A 71 -9.17 8.51 1.91
C GLN A 71 -9.53 8.78 3.36
N PHE A 72 -8.53 8.80 4.25
CA PHE A 72 -8.73 9.04 5.67
C PHE A 72 -7.83 10.17 6.17
N SER A 73 -8.41 11.07 6.97
CA SER A 73 -7.73 12.19 7.61
C SER A 73 -8.20 12.33 9.05
N VAL A 74 -7.30 12.63 9.98
CA VAL A 74 -7.66 13.03 11.34
C VAL A 74 -8.53 14.29 11.32
N GLN A 75 -8.27 15.18 10.36
CA GLN A 75 -9.06 16.41 10.16
C GLN A 75 -10.09 16.26 9.02
N SER A 76 -10.81 15.14 8.94
CA SER A 76 -11.77 14.85 7.86
C SER A 76 -12.82 15.94 7.66
N ALA A 77 -13.25 16.62 8.71
CA ALA A 77 -14.16 17.77 8.60
C ALA A 77 -13.59 18.95 7.78
N ARG A 78 -12.25 19.08 7.71
CA ARG A 78 -11.55 20.08 6.90
C ARG A 78 -11.36 19.64 5.45
N TYR A 79 -11.36 18.33 5.20
CA TYR A 79 -11.08 17.74 3.90
C TYR A 79 -12.28 16.94 3.37
N PRO A 80 -13.25 17.60 2.69
CA PRO A 80 -14.43 16.92 2.14
C PRO A 80 -14.02 15.75 1.22
N GLY A 81 -14.67 14.61 1.40
CA GLY A 81 -14.36 13.39 0.66
C GLY A 81 -13.31 12.49 1.32
N SER A 82 -12.88 12.83 2.54
CA SER A 82 -12.12 11.91 3.40
C SER A 82 -12.97 11.50 4.62
N GLU A 83 -12.78 10.25 5.05
CA GLU A 83 -13.33 9.70 6.30
C GLU A 83 -12.38 9.99 7.46
N HIS A 84 -12.84 9.77 8.70
CA HIS A 84 -12.00 9.98 9.88
C HIS A 84 -10.97 8.86 10.05
N SER A 85 -9.72 9.24 10.38
CA SER A 85 -8.59 8.32 10.54
C SER A 85 -8.61 7.60 11.89
N ASP A 86 -9.63 6.81 12.19
CA ASP A 86 -9.64 5.90 13.33
C ASP A 86 -9.66 4.43 12.90
N LYS A 87 -9.21 3.55 13.80
CA LYS A 87 -9.05 2.11 13.49
C LYS A 87 -10.34 1.44 13.03
N GLN A 88 -11.47 1.81 13.64
CA GLN A 88 -12.74 1.14 13.37
C GLN A 88 -13.29 1.59 12.03
N THR A 89 -13.28 2.88 11.74
CA THR A 89 -13.73 3.44 10.46
C THR A 89 -12.89 2.88 9.32
N ILE A 90 -11.55 2.89 9.45
CA ILE A 90 -10.65 2.33 8.42
C ILE A 90 -10.93 0.83 8.19
N ALA A 91 -11.12 0.05 9.27
CA ALA A 91 -11.36 -1.40 9.13
C ALA A 91 -12.71 -1.68 8.45
N ASN A 92 -13.75 -0.95 8.81
CA ASN A 92 -15.09 -1.10 8.22
C ASN A 92 -15.09 -0.73 6.73
N ASP A 93 -14.51 0.43 6.39
CA ASP A 93 -14.48 0.91 5.01
C ASP A 93 -13.60 0.04 4.11
N LEU A 94 -12.46 -0.44 4.63
CA LEU A 94 -11.63 -1.38 3.89
C LEU A 94 -12.37 -2.71 3.65
N TRP A 95 -13.11 -3.22 4.64
CA TRP A 95 -13.95 -4.39 4.50
C TRP A 95 -15.03 -4.19 3.43
N ASP A 96 -15.80 -3.10 3.52
CA ASP A 96 -16.87 -2.78 2.57
C ASP A 96 -16.32 -2.58 1.15
N LEU A 97 -15.19 -1.87 1.03
CA LEU A 97 -14.50 -1.64 -0.23
C LEU A 97 -14.02 -2.97 -0.85
N SER A 98 -13.46 -3.83 -0.04
CA SER A 98 -12.97 -5.13 -0.48
C SER A 98 -14.08 -6.07 -0.93
N ASN A 99 -15.26 -6.00 -0.33
CA ASN A 99 -16.42 -6.83 -0.71
C ASN A 99 -17.05 -6.41 -2.05
N ARG A 100 -16.86 -5.17 -2.50
CA ARG A 100 -17.37 -4.69 -3.79
C ARG A 100 -16.34 -4.68 -4.92
N THR A 101 -15.09 -5.09 -4.64
CA THR A 101 -14.01 -5.21 -5.60
C THR A 101 -13.56 -6.66 -5.72
N THR A 102 -13.04 -7.07 -6.89
CA THR A 102 -12.59 -8.45 -7.13
C THR A 102 -11.08 -8.56 -7.34
N GLY A 103 -10.39 -7.43 -7.52
CA GLY A 103 -8.94 -7.36 -7.66
C GLY A 103 -8.20 -7.46 -6.33
N GLY A 104 -7.01 -6.88 -6.27
CA GLY A 104 -6.20 -6.82 -5.06
C GLY A 104 -6.58 -5.67 -4.13
N CYS A 105 -5.72 -5.44 -3.13
CA CYS A 105 -5.80 -4.29 -2.23
C CYS A 105 -4.51 -3.47 -2.29
N LEU A 106 -4.65 -2.13 -2.19
CA LEU A 106 -3.54 -1.22 -1.93
C LEU A 106 -3.82 -0.46 -0.63
N ILE A 107 -2.87 -0.54 0.28
CA ILE A 107 -2.94 0.06 1.62
C ILE A 107 -1.79 1.04 1.76
N TYR A 108 -2.08 2.32 1.95
CA TYR A 108 -1.08 3.35 2.15
C TYR A 108 -1.33 4.10 3.45
N PHE A 109 -0.35 4.07 4.35
CA PHE A 109 -0.36 4.86 5.57
C PHE A 109 0.80 5.86 5.56
N THR A 110 0.52 7.12 5.88
CA THR A 110 1.52 8.15 6.15
C THR A 110 1.22 8.83 7.47
N SER A 111 2.19 8.86 8.37
CA SER A 111 2.04 9.41 9.73
C SER A 111 3.38 9.43 10.48
N HIS A 112 3.35 9.90 11.73
CA HIS A 112 4.41 9.61 12.69
C HIS A 112 4.45 8.13 13.06
N GLY A 113 5.60 7.65 13.52
CA GLY A 113 5.78 6.26 13.93
C GLY A 113 6.74 6.10 15.10
N SER A 114 6.61 4.97 15.76
CA SER A 114 7.44 4.54 16.88
C SER A 114 7.75 3.04 16.75
N PRO A 115 8.63 2.47 17.60
CA PRO A 115 8.82 1.02 17.66
C PRO A 115 7.55 0.22 17.96
N ASP A 116 6.53 0.84 18.56
CA ASP A 116 5.25 0.19 18.89
C ASP A 116 4.24 0.19 17.71
N GLY A 117 4.47 1.03 16.69
CA GLY A 117 3.61 1.14 15.54
C GLY A 117 3.51 2.54 14.95
N ILE A 118 2.46 2.78 14.16
CA ILE A 118 2.16 4.05 13.51
C ILE A 118 1.12 4.85 14.29
N VAL A 119 1.33 6.16 14.40
CA VAL A 119 0.35 7.07 15.02
C VAL A 119 -0.93 7.08 14.17
N LEU A 120 -2.07 6.98 14.82
CA LEU A 120 -3.37 7.03 14.18
C LEU A 120 -4.33 7.79 15.11
N ASP A 121 -4.60 9.05 14.76
CA ASP A 121 -5.32 9.99 15.59
C ASP A 121 -4.64 10.13 16.99
N GLU A 122 -5.36 9.96 18.09
CA GLU A 122 -4.82 10.00 19.45
C GLU A 122 -4.18 8.67 19.90
N GLY A 123 -4.06 7.67 19.00
CA GLY A 123 -3.58 6.33 19.34
C GLY A 123 -2.43 5.84 18.49
N VAL A 124 -2.08 4.59 18.71
CA VAL A 124 -1.08 3.86 17.91
C VAL A 124 -1.71 2.59 17.34
N MET A 125 -1.54 2.38 16.03
CA MET A 125 -1.86 1.12 15.37
C MET A 125 -0.62 0.25 15.36
N SER A 126 -0.67 -0.85 16.11
CA SER A 126 0.43 -1.82 16.16
C SER A 126 0.52 -2.64 14.86
N PRO A 127 1.69 -3.24 14.56
CA PRO A 127 1.85 -4.11 13.40
C PRO A 127 0.83 -5.24 13.33
N ASN A 128 0.56 -5.92 14.45
CA ASN A 128 -0.42 -7.01 14.50
C ASN A 128 -1.87 -6.53 14.27
N SER A 129 -2.22 -5.32 14.76
CA SER A 129 -3.55 -4.75 14.51
C SER A 129 -3.74 -4.43 13.03
N MET A 130 -2.73 -3.87 12.36
CA MET A 130 -2.77 -3.59 10.93
C MET A 130 -2.84 -4.89 10.12
N ALA A 131 -2.04 -5.90 10.47
CA ALA A 131 -2.06 -7.21 9.80
C ALA A 131 -3.45 -7.85 9.90
N THR A 132 -4.05 -7.88 11.09
CA THR A 132 -5.39 -8.43 11.31
C THR A 132 -6.45 -7.70 10.49
N MET A 133 -6.40 -6.39 10.42
CA MET A 133 -7.31 -5.58 9.61
C MET A 133 -7.21 -5.93 8.12
N ILE A 134 -5.98 -6.00 7.60
CA ILE A 134 -5.72 -6.32 6.19
C ILE A 134 -6.11 -7.77 5.88
N ASP A 135 -5.78 -8.72 6.74
CA ASP A 135 -6.11 -10.14 6.54
C ASP A 135 -7.62 -10.38 6.53
N ASN A 136 -8.36 -9.70 7.42
CA ASN A 136 -9.82 -9.79 7.45
C ASN A 136 -10.45 -9.23 6.17
N ALA A 137 -9.98 -8.10 5.68
CA ALA A 137 -10.58 -7.44 4.52
C ALA A 137 -10.08 -8.01 3.18
N CYS A 138 -8.79 -8.18 3.01
CA CYS A 138 -8.16 -8.54 1.74
C CYS A 138 -7.91 -10.05 1.58
N GLY A 139 -7.84 -10.80 2.69
CA GLY A 139 -7.65 -12.25 2.66
C GLY A 139 -6.39 -12.67 1.90
N SER A 140 -6.55 -13.62 0.99
CA SER A 140 -5.47 -14.14 0.13
C SER A 140 -5.26 -13.34 -1.16
N ARG A 141 -5.99 -12.26 -1.39
CA ARG A 141 -5.83 -11.44 -2.61
C ARG A 141 -4.46 -10.76 -2.65
N PRO A 142 -3.90 -10.50 -3.85
CA PRO A 142 -2.69 -9.69 -3.98
C PRO A 142 -2.85 -8.38 -3.23
N THR A 143 -1.95 -8.09 -2.30
CA THR A 143 -2.05 -6.88 -1.46
C THR A 143 -0.72 -6.15 -1.40
N VAL A 144 -0.75 -4.87 -1.76
CA VAL A 144 0.38 -3.94 -1.71
C VAL A 144 0.22 -3.03 -0.51
N VAL A 145 1.23 -2.98 0.35
CA VAL A 145 1.21 -2.16 1.57
C VAL A 145 2.41 -1.21 1.58
N PHE A 146 2.14 0.08 1.74
CA PHE A 146 3.13 1.11 2.00
C PHE A 146 2.92 1.69 3.40
N VAL A 147 4.00 1.79 4.20
CA VAL A 147 3.96 2.40 5.53
C VAL A 147 5.03 3.49 5.60
N ALA A 148 4.61 4.75 5.40
CA ALA A 148 5.44 5.94 5.43
C ALA A 148 5.49 6.52 6.85
N ALA A 149 6.37 5.98 7.68
CA ALA A 149 6.54 6.41 9.07
C ALA A 149 7.96 6.13 9.58
N CYS A 150 8.37 6.83 10.64
CA CYS A 150 9.55 6.45 11.42
C CYS A 150 9.38 5.04 11.97
N PHE A 151 10.47 4.28 12.09
CA PHE A 151 10.52 2.91 12.63
C PHE A 151 9.60 1.91 11.91
N SER A 152 9.06 2.28 10.75
CA SER A 152 8.03 1.48 10.05
C SER A 152 8.47 0.07 9.63
N GLY A 153 9.75 -0.23 9.68
CA GLY A 153 10.26 -1.59 9.48
C GLY A 153 9.71 -2.62 10.48
N VAL A 154 9.18 -2.18 11.65
CA VAL A 154 8.49 -3.08 12.62
C VAL A 154 7.25 -3.74 12.02
N PHE A 155 6.70 -3.20 10.94
CA PHE A 155 5.53 -3.74 10.25
C PHE A 155 5.87 -4.89 9.29
N VAL A 156 7.14 -5.02 8.86
CA VAL A 156 7.52 -5.95 7.78
C VAL A 156 7.14 -7.38 8.11
N ASP A 157 7.54 -7.88 9.29
CA ASP A 157 7.28 -9.29 9.65
C ASP A 157 5.78 -9.59 9.77
N ALA A 158 5.02 -8.70 10.42
CA ALA A 158 3.59 -8.89 10.64
C ALA A 158 2.77 -8.80 9.34
N LEU A 159 3.21 -7.99 8.37
CA LEU A 159 2.53 -7.79 7.10
C LEU A 159 3.02 -8.73 5.99
N SER A 160 4.12 -9.46 6.22
CA SER A 160 4.68 -10.38 5.22
C SER A 160 3.76 -11.57 4.96
N GLY A 161 3.78 -12.04 3.71
CA GLY A 161 3.02 -13.21 3.29
C GLY A 161 3.23 -13.51 1.81
N PRO A 162 2.81 -14.68 1.33
CA PRO A 162 3.06 -15.09 -0.06
C PRO A 162 2.41 -14.15 -1.09
N ASN A 163 1.27 -13.54 -0.74
CA ASN A 163 0.50 -12.64 -1.60
C ASN A 163 0.62 -11.17 -1.15
N ARG A 164 1.71 -10.81 -0.46
CA ARG A 164 1.96 -9.47 0.08
C ARG A 164 3.18 -8.83 -0.60
N PHE A 165 3.03 -7.55 -0.93
CA PHE A 165 4.12 -6.65 -1.27
C PHE A 165 4.14 -5.56 -0.19
N VAL A 166 5.19 -5.51 0.62
CA VAL A 166 5.29 -4.59 1.76
C VAL A 166 6.49 -3.70 1.57
N MET A 167 6.28 -2.39 1.62
CA MET A 167 7.35 -1.41 1.60
C MET A 167 7.18 -0.43 2.76
N THR A 168 8.25 -0.19 3.50
CA THR A 168 8.27 0.73 4.64
C THR A 168 9.33 1.82 4.47
N ALA A 169 9.09 3.00 5.06
CA ALA A 169 9.97 4.16 4.90
C ALA A 169 11.30 4.03 5.65
N ALA A 170 11.37 3.16 6.65
CA ALA A 170 12.57 3.02 7.48
C ALA A 170 12.74 1.59 7.99
N ARG A 171 13.93 1.27 8.48
CA ARG A 171 14.21 0.10 9.31
C ARG A 171 13.46 0.15 10.65
N PRO A 172 13.34 -0.99 11.37
CA PRO A 172 12.68 -1.02 12.68
C PRO A 172 13.33 -0.12 13.75
N ASP A 173 14.62 0.18 13.59
CA ASP A 173 15.45 0.95 14.52
C ASP A 173 15.85 2.34 14.01
N ARG A 174 15.18 2.86 12.95
CA ARG A 174 15.54 4.10 12.29
C ARG A 174 14.36 5.07 12.14
N PRO A 175 14.61 6.39 12.32
CA PRO A 175 13.66 7.40 11.89
C PRO A 175 13.58 7.48 10.36
N SER A 176 12.52 8.07 9.85
CA SER A 176 12.41 8.66 8.50
C SER A 176 12.34 10.18 8.62
N PHE A 177 12.37 10.92 7.49
CA PHE A 177 12.56 12.36 7.49
C PHE A 177 11.49 13.08 6.66
N GLY A 178 11.44 14.43 6.80
CA GLY A 178 10.58 15.30 6.00
C GLY A 178 9.22 15.57 6.64
N CYS A 179 9.11 15.52 7.98
CA CYS A 179 7.90 15.89 8.70
C CYS A 179 8.10 17.12 9.61
N GLY A 180 9.00 18.03 9.21
CA GLY A 180 9.21 19.31 9.88
C GLY A 180 8.11 20.33 9.55
N ASP A 181 8.13 21.48 10.24
CA ASP A 181 7.08 22.52 10.18
C ASP A 181 6.88 23.11 8.78
N ASN A 182 7.91 23.10 7.93
CA ASN A 182 7.90 23.66 6.60
C ASN A 182 7.93 22.60 5.49
N ASP A 183 7.86 21.32 5.85
CA ASP A 183 7.84 20.25 4.87
C ASP A 183 6.45 20.12 4.23
N HIS A 184 6.43 19.91 2.93
CA HIS A 184 5.19 19.68 2.19
C HIS A 184 4.79 18.20 2.15
N TYR A 185 5.82 17.32 2.10
CA TYR A 185 5.69 15.86 2.18
C TYR A 185 6.84 15.30 3.00
N THR A 186 6.64 14.11 3.58
CA THR A 186 7.78 13.33 4.06
C THR A 186 8.70 12.95 2.88
N PHE A 187 9.95 12.59 3.16
CA PHE A 187 10.86 12.17 2.08
C PHE A 187 10.34 10.94 1.34
N PHE A 188 9.75 9.99 2.07
CA PHE A 188 9.19 8.80 1.45
C PHE A 188 8.00 9.11 0.56
N ASP A 189 7.05 9.92 1.04
CA ASP A 189 5.88 10.32 0.26
C ASP A 189 6.26 11.11 -0.98
N ASN A 190 7.18 12.08 -0.84
CA ASN A 190 7.69 12.85 -1.96
C ASN A 190 8.35 11.92 -3.01
N CYS A 191 9.21 10.99 -2.56
CA CYS A 191 9.87 10.06 -3.45
C CYS A 191 8.88 9.09 -4.14
N TRP A 192 7.78 8.71 -3.46
CA TRP A 192 6.69 7.95 -4.05
C TRP A 192 6.03 8.74 -5.20
N LEU A 193 5.63 10.00 -4.93
CA LEU A 193 5.00 10.91 -5.90
C LEU A 193 5.91 11.20 -7.10
N ASP A 194 7.19 11.49 -6.87
CA ASP A 194 8.18 11.75 -7.92
C ASP A 194 8.44 10.52 -8.81
N SER A 195 8.25 9.31 -8.28
CA SER A 195 8.61 8.06 -8.96
C SER A 195 7.46 7.40 -9.71
N ILE A 196 6.21 7.50 -9.22
CA ILE A 196 5.07 6.74 -9.74
C ILE A 196 4.80 7.01 -11.22
N GLY A 197 4.93 8.26 -11.64
CA GLY A 197 4.77 8.69 -13.03
C GLY A 197 5.88 8.21 -13.97
N ASN A 198 7.02 7.75 -13.46
CA ASN A 198 8.21 7.34 -14.23
C ASN A 198 8.46 5.82 -14.19
N THR A 199 7.62 5.07 -13.48
CA THR A 199 7.69 3.61 -13.35
C THR A 199 6.44 2.96 -13.95
N GLY A 200 6.47 1.66 -14.17
CA GLY A 200 5.36 0.92 -14.78
C GLY A 200 4.86 -0.24 -13.93
N ASP A 201 5.46 -0.48 -12.77
CA ASP A 201 5.08 -1.51 -11.82
C ASP A 201 5.58 -1.20 -10.40
N PHE A 202 5.05 -1.93 -9.41
CA PHE A 202 5.36 -1.69 -7.99
C PHE A 202 6.84 -1.98 -7.63
N SER A 203 7.50 -2.91 -8.31
CA SER A 203 8.91 -3.22 -8.05
C SER A 203 9.83 -2.09 -8.54
N GLY A 204 9.54 -1.57 -9.72
CA GLY A 204 10.23 -0.39 -10.26
C GLY A 204 10.01 0.84 -9.38
N LEU A 205 8.76 1.05 -8.92
CA LEU A 205 8.40 2.12 -7.99
C LEU A 205 9.22 2.01 -6.68
N ALA A 206 9.24 0.84 -6.05
CA ALA A 206 9.97 0.62 -4.81
C ALA A 206 11.48 0.90 -4.94
N ASN A 207 12.10 0.45 -6.03
CA ASN A 207 13.52 0.72 -6.28
C ASN A 207 13.79 2.21 -6.47
N SER A 208 12.91 2.92 -7.19
CA SER A 208 13.01 4.36 -7.41
C SER A 208 12.85 5.15 -6.11
N ILE A 209 11.88 4.77 -5.26
CA ILE A 209 11.69 5.37 -3.92
C ILE A 209 12.95 5.20 -3.07
N ARG A 210 13.53 3.99 -2.99
CA ARG A 210 14.75 3.74 -2.20
C ARG A 210 15.92 4.61 -2.65
N ALA A 211 16.14 4.72 -3.96
CA ALA A 211 17.19 5.56 -4.52
C ALA A 211 16.95 7.05 -4.23
N CYS A 212 15.71 7.52 -4.36
CA CYS A 212 15.32 8.91 -4.09
C CYS A 212 15.50 9.25 -2.62
N VAL A 213 14.98 8.44 -1.69
CA VAL A 213 15.11 8.66 -0.23
C VAL A 213 16.59 8.73 0.16
N SER A 214 17.40 7.76 -0.27
CA SER A 214 18.84 7.76 0.00
C SER A 214 19.55 9.02 -0.54
N ASN A 215 19.12 9.56 -1.69
CA ASN A 215 19.67 10.81 -2.22
C ASN A 215 19.29 12.01 -1.35
N LYS A 216 18.02 12.14 -0.93
CA LYS A 216 17.55 13.23 -0.07
C LYS A 216 18.27 13.21 1.29
N GLU A 217 18.40 12.05 1.90
CA GLU A 217 19.09 11.88 3.18
C GLU A 217 20.56 12.28 3.11
N ARG A 218 21.28 11.88 2.05
CA ARG A 218 22.68 12.30 1.84
C ARG A 218 22.81 13.82 1.68
N GLN A 219 21.85 14.48 1.01
CA GLN A 219 21.87 15.94 0.82
C GLN A 219 21.80 16.71 2.13
N ILE A 220 21.10 16.18 3.13
CA ILE A 220 21.00 16.82 4.45
C ILE A 220 21.94 16.22 5.49
N GLY A 221 22.80 15.26 5.11
CA GLY A 221 23.71 14.57 6.03
C GLY A 221 23.01 13.72 7.09
N ALA A 222 21.80 13.25 6.82
CA ALA A 222 21.05 12.43 7.74
C ALA A 222 21.55 10.99 7.78
N LEU A 223 21.33 10.32 8.91
CA LEU A 223 21.55 8.88 9.03
C LEU A 223 20.52 8.17 8.12
N PRO A 224 20.95 7.20 7.26
CA PRO A 224 20.04 6.52 6.34
C PRO A 224 18.87 5.85 7.06
N SER A 225 17.64 6.12 6.62
CA SER A 225 16.44 5.43 7.11
C SER A 225 16.37 3.97 6.62
N GLU A 226 16.96 3.70 5.45
CA GLU A 226 17.00 2.38 4.80
C GLU A 226 15.59 1.78 4.59
N PRO A 227 14.78 2.30 3.65
CA PRO A 227 13.46 1.76 3.35
C PRO A 227 13.48 0.26 3.08
N GLN A 228 12.60 -0.49 3.76
CA GLN A 228 12.53 -1.93 3.66
C GLN A 228 11.55 -2.37 2.58
N LEU A 229 11.82 -3.50 1.94
CA LEU A 229 10.97 -4.09 0.90
C LEU A 229 10.90 -5.60 1.10
N GLN A 230 9.69 -6.12 1.21
CA GLN A 230 9.39 -7.55 1.23
C GLN A 230 8.40 -7.88 0.11
N ILE A 231 8.75 -8.84 -0.73
CA ILE A 231 7.90 -9.32 -1.82
C ILE A 231 7.64 -10.80 -1.59
N GLY A 232 6.37 -11.15 -1.45
CA GLY A 232 5.93 -12.52 -1.27
C GLY A 232 6.14 -13.38 -2.52
N ALA A 233 6.24 -14.69 -2.33
CA ALA A 233 6.61 -15.61 -3.40
C ALA A 233 5.60 -15.65 -4.56
N ASN A 234 4.31 -15.40 -4.29
CA ASN A 234 3.25 -15.48 -5.30
C ASN A 234 2.99 -14.13 -5.97
N ILE A 235 3.10 -13.02 -5.21
CA ILE A 235 2.57 -11.72 -5.64
C ILE A 235 3.29 -11.12 -6.86
N ALA A 236 4.57 -11.44 -7.05
CA ALA A 236 5.36 -10.83 -8.13
C ALA A 236 4.77 -11.04 -9.54
N GLY A 237 4.09 -12.19 -9.77
CA GLY A 237 3.42 -12.51 -11.02
C GLY A 237 1.97 -12.01 -11.12
N GLU A 238 1.40 -11.53 -10.02
CA GLU A 238 -0.02 -11.14 -9.92
C GLU A 238 -0.21 -9.61 -9.89
N LEU A 239 0.88 -8.86 -9.69
CA LEU A 239 0.82 -7.40 -9.66
C LEU A 239 0.55 -6.83 -11.05
N PRO A 240 -0.50 -5.99 -11.19
CA PRO A 240 -0.77 -5.33 -12.46
C PRO A 240 0.30 -4.29 -12.79
N ARG A 241 0.45 -4.02 -14.08
CA ARG A 241 1.29 -2.96 -14.61
C ARG A 241 0.40 -1.82 -15.10
N TRP A 242 0.90 -0.58 -15.00
CA TRP A 242 0.18 0.62 -15.46
C TRP A 242 0.82 1.30 -16.67
N ARG A 243 1.78 0.64 -17.32
CA ARG A 243 2.42 1.09 -18.59
C ARG A 243 2.63 -0.06 -19.54
#